data_0ff486a337940a99956170362bea0ca9
#
_entry.id   0ff486a337940a99956170362bea0ca9
#
_cell.length_a   1.000
_cell.length_b   1.000
_cell.length_c   1.000
_cell.angle_alpha   90.00
_cell.angle_beta   90.00
_cell.angle_gamma   90.00
#
_symmetry.space_group_name_H-M   'P 1'
#
loop_
_entity.id
_entity.type
_entity.pdbx_description
1 polymer ?
#
loop_
_entity_poly.entity_id
_entity_poly.type
_entity_poly.pdbx_seq_one_letter_code
_entity_poly.pdbx_strand_id
1 'polypeptide(L)'
;MEGKVDEEYKVEEKEIENYRIKERPNNAEGVYEEGRIIVKYVMEKVRGTVVVNFVDREGNKLKEEERSEGYVGEEYNLKAPEIEGYRVVENEEIKVTYIEGEQVIEVIYEKIEEAPQTGDINIYIYMVGIIVGVYVINKILRRKIN
;
A
#
# COMPACT_ATOMS: atom_id res chain seq x y z
N MET A 1 15.83 42.96 -4.63
CA MET A 1 17.25 43.14 -5.03
C MET A 1 17.35 44.53 -5.64
N GLU A 2 18.36 45.31 -5.29
CA GLU A 2 18.61 46.63 -5.79
C GLU A 2 20.06 46.66 -6.28
N GLY A 3 20.34 47.37 -7.39
CA GLY A 3 21.66 47.53 -7.98
C GLY A 3 21.72 48.82 -8.79
N LYS A 4 22.92 49.23 -9.18
CA LYS A 4 23.11 50.41 -10.06
C LYS A 4 22.98 49.98 -11.51
N VAL A 5 22.56 50.91 -12.36
CA VAL A 5 22.54 50.72 -13.81
C VAL A 5 23.91 50.23 -14.28
N ASP A 6 23.92 49.31 -15.20
CA ASP A 6 25.10 48.59 -15.76
C ASP A 6 25.80 47.60 -14.80
N GLU A 7 25.34 47.43 -13.55
CA GLU A 7 25.80 46.28 -12.71
C GLU A 7 25.13 44.99 -13.14
N GLU A 8 25.84 43.88 -13.06
CA GLU A 8 25.29 42.53 -13.34
C GLU A 8 24.41 42.09 -12.17
N TYR A 9 23.33 41.38 -12.49
CA TYR A 9 22.51 40.67 -11.52
C TYR A 9 22.32 39.22 -11.90
N LYS A 10 22.11 38.37 -10.88
CA LYS A 10 21.72 36.98 -11.03
C LYS A 10 20.71 36.66 -9.92
N VAL A 11 19.57 36.12 -10.35
CA VAL A 11 18.52 35.63 -9.45
C VAL A 11 18.67 34.13 -9.31
N GLU A 12 18.96 33.64 -8.12
CA GLU A 12 19.05 32.21 -7.84
C GLU A 12 17.67 31.54 -7.81
N GLU A 13 17.65 30.33 -8.28
CA GLU A 13 16.47 29.46 -8.20
C GLU A 13 16.18 29.13 -6.73
N LYS A 14 14.90 29.23 -6.33
CA LYS A 14 14.46 28.81 -5.01
C LYS A 14 13.81 27.46 -5.11
N GLU A 15 14.29 26.52 -4.32
CA GLU A 15 13.60 25.25 -4.12
C GLU A 15 12.35 25.50 -3.27
N ILE A 16 11.22 24.98 -3.74
CA ILE A 16 9.94 24.98 -3.03
C ILE A 16 9.50 23.53 -2.89
N GLU A 17 9.29 23.10 -1.66
CA GLU A 17 8.90 21.74 -1.34
C GLU A 17 7.66 21.32 -2.14
N ASN A 18 7.71 20.12 -2.73
CA ASN A 18 6.67 19.54 -3.58
C ASN A 18 6.37 20.31 -4.88
N TYR A 19 7.28 21.21 -5.28
CA TYR A 19 7.21 21.91 -6.56
C TYR A 19 8.50 21.74 -7.34
N ARG A 20 8.38 21.78 -8.68
CA ARG A 20 9.52 21.85 -9.60
C ARG A 20 9.35 23.05 -10.52
N ILE A 21 10.47 23.54 -11.05
CA ILE A 21 10.44 24.61 -12.02
C ILE A 21 9.89 24.06 -13.33
N LYS A 22 8.78 24.64 -13.78
CA LYS A 22 8.17 24.35 -15.06
C LYS A 22 8.78 25.19 -16.17
N GLU A 23 8.94 26.49 -15.90
CA GLU A 23 9.50 27.45 -16.86
C GLU A 23 10.51 28.35 -16.19
N ARG A 24 11.70 28.47 -16.81
CA ARG A 24 12.74 29.40 -16.39
C ARG A 24 12.62 30.69 -17.15
N PRO A 25 12.78 31.84 -16.50
CA PRO A 25 12.77 33.12 -17.18
C PRO A 25 14.09 33.35 -17.98
N ASN A 26 13.97 33.97 -19.12
CA ASN A 26 15.15 34.33 -19.93
C ASN A 26 15.99 35.43 -19.30
N ASN A 27 15.45 36.20 -18.34
CA ASN A 27 16.07 37.31 -17.66
C ASN A 27 16.38 36.96 -16.18
N ALA A 28 16.77 35.69 -15.89
CA ALA A 28 17.25 35.33 -14.56
C ALA A 28 18.60 35.97 -14.22
N GLU A 29 19.36 36.31 -15.23
CA GLU A 29 20.63 37.05 -15.14
C GLU A 29 20.66 38.12 -16.21
N GLY A 30 21.40 39.19 -15.96
CA GLY A 30 21.51 40.33 -16.88
C GLY A 30 22.21 41.53 -16.22
N VAL A 31 21.97 42.72 -16.75
CA VAL A 31 22.44 43.97 -16.17
C VAL A 31 21.27 44.82 -15.70
N TYR A 32 21.48 45.57 -14.64
CA TYR A 32 20.46 46.52 -14.17
C TYR A 32 20.25 47.63 -15.16
N GLU A 33 18.99 47.80 -15.55
CA GLU A 33 18.52 48.95 -16.35
C GLU A 33 17.73 49.91 -15.46
N GLU A 34 17.50 51.12 -15.95
CA GLU A 34 16.66 52.08 -15.23
C GLU A 34 15.23 51.57 -15.14
N GLY A 35 14.70 51.48 -13.91
CA GLY A 35 13.34 51.06 -13.64
C GLY A 35 13.27 49.76 -12.84
N ARG A 36 12.23 48.96 -13.11
CA ARG A 36 11.92 47.71 -12.37
C ARG A 36 12.06 46.51 -13.26
N ILE A 37 12.99 45.61 -12.94
CA ILE A 37 13.13 44.33 -13.58
C ILE A 37 12.30 43.27 -12.82
N ILE A 38 11.44 42.52 -13.53
CA ILE A 38 10.64 41.45 -12.95
C ILE A 38 11.15 40.11 -13.50
N VAL A 39 11.66 39.28 -12.61
CA VAL A 39 12.10 37.91 -12.92
C VAL A 39 11.04 36.96 -12.38
N LYS A 40 10.44 36.13 -13.25
CA LYS A 40 9.32 35.23 -12.89
C LYS A 40 9.65 33.80 -13.21
N TYR A 41 9.83 32.96 -12.21
CA TYR A 41 9.85 31.50 -12.34
C TYR A 41 8.43 30.96 -12.28
N VAL A 42 8.10 30.03 -13.17
CA VAL A 42 6.83 29.30 -13.12
C VAL A 42 7.08 27.94 -12.49
N MET A 43 6.37 27.67 -11.41
CA MET A 43 6.46 26.42 -10.68
C MET A 43 5.22 25.55 -10.93
N GLU A 44 5.38 24.23 -10.93
CA GLU A 44 4.27 23.30 -10.93
C GLU A 44 4.40 22.32 -9.77
N LYS A 45 3.28 21.87 -9.22
CA LYS A 45 3.27 20.81 -8.20
C LYS A 45 3.77 19.49 -8.81
N VAL A 46 4.61 18.79 -8.06
CA VAL A 46 5.09 17.47 -8.42
C VAL A 46 3.97 16.45 -8.19
N ARG A 47 3.85 15.48 -9.09
CA ARG A 47 2.89 14.38 -8.99
C ARG A 47 3.58 13.06 -8.70
N GLY A 48 2.85 12.18 -8.05
CA GLY A 48 3.21 10.78 -7.85
C GLY A 48 2.07 9.86 -8.25
N THR A 49 2.39 8.58 -8.42
CA THR A 49 1.44 7.52 -8.72
C THR A 49 1.54 6.44 -7.65
N VAL A 50 0.42 5.99 -7.15
CA VAL A 50 0.30 4.82 -6.28
C VAL A 50 -0.33 3.69 -7.09
N VAL A 51 0.32 2.53 -7.11
CA VAL A 51 -0.16 1.30 -7.73
C VAL A 51 -0.41 0.29 -6.62
N VAL A 52 -1.62 -0.24 -6.53
CA VAL A 52 -1.98 -1.24 -5.52
C VAL A 52 -2.24 -2.57 -6.19
N ASN A 53 -1.44 -3.58 -5.85
CA ASN A 53 -1.59 -4.96 -6.27
C ASN A 53 -2.32 -5.77 -5.20
N PHE A 54 -3.24 -6.63 -5.61
CA PHE A 54 -3.99 -7.52 -4.73
C PHE A 54 -3.52 -8.95 -4.99
N VAL A 55 -2.77 -9.52 -4.04
CA VAL A 55 -2.08 -10.80 -4.22
C VAL A 55 -2.36 -11.76 -3.06
N ASP A 56 -2.23 -13.07 -3.30
CA ASP A 56 -2.20 -14.06 -2.22
C ASP A 56 -0.81 -14.15 -1.57
N ARG A 57 -0.66 -15.02 -0.57
CA ARG A 57 0.62 -15.25 0.13
C ARG A 57 1.73 -15.81 -0.76
N GLU A 58 1.37 -16.43 -1.88
CA GLU A 58 2.27 -16.98 -2.88
C GLU A 58 2.63 -15.95 -3.98
N GLY A 59 2.03 -14.75 -3.95
CA GLY A 59 2.23 -13.67 -4.91
C GLY A 59 1.36 -13.79 -6.17
N ASN A 60 0.36 -14.66 -6.18
CA ASN A 60 -0.56 -14.76 -7.31
C ASN A 60 -1.54 -13.59 -7.30
N LYS A 61 -1.74 -12.98 -8.46
CA LYS A 61 -2.68 -11.87 -8.64
C LYS A 61 -4.11 -12.34 -8.47
N LEU A 62 -4.85 -11.70 -7.56
CA LEU A 62 -6.25 -12.02 -7.27
C LEU A 62 -7.24 -11.08 -7.94
N LYS A 63 -6.81 -9.84 -8.20
CA LYS A 63 -7.61 -8.78 -8.82
C LYS A 63 -6.72 -7.88 -9.66
N GLU A 64 -7.28 -7.15 -10.62
CA GLU A 64 -6.58 -6.12 -11.36
C GLU A 64 -6.04 -5.03 -10.42
N GLU A 65 -4.84 -4.52 -10.73
CA GLU A 65 -4.21 -3.45 -9.98
C GLU A 65 -5.07 -2.19 -9.96
N GLU A 66 -4.97 -1.44 -8.89
CA GLU A 66 -5.55 -0.11 -8.77
C GLU A 66 -4.47 0.95 -8.90
N ARG A 67 -4.70 1.97 -9.75
CA ARG A 67 -3.77 3.07 -9.96
C ARG A 67 -4.43 4.38 -9.55
N SER A 68 -3.69 5.21 -8.82
CA SER A 68 -4.13 6.54 -8.42
C SER A 68 -3.00 7.55 -8.60
N GLU A 69 -3.33 8.73 -9.13
CA GLU A 69 -2.42 9.86 -9.24
C GLU A 69 -2.80 10.97 -8.27
N GLY A 70 -1.81 11.55 -7.63
CA GLY A 70 -1.99 12.66 -6.69
C GLY A 70 -0.79 13.59 -6.68
N TYR A 71 -0.86 14.67 -5.90
CA TYR A 71 0.28 15.54 -5.70
C TYR A 71 1.13 15.04 -4.54
N VAL A 72 2.45 15.17 -4.69
CA VAL A 72 3.42 14.80 -3.63
C VAL A 72 3.06 15.50 -2.33
N GLY A 73 3.01 14.72 -1.23
CA GLY A 73 2.61 15.17 0.10
C GLY A 73 1.12 15.03 0.41
N GLU A 74 0.27 14.74 -0.56
CA GLU A 74 -1.15 14.42 -0.32
C GLU A 74 -1.31 12.96 0.11
N GLU A 75 -2.36 12.66 0.89
CA GLU A 75 -2.65 11.31 1.34
C GLU A 75 -3.54 10.56 0.34
N TYR A 76 -3.21 9.31 0.08
CA TYR A 76 -4.04 8.33 -0.59
C TYR A 76 -4.58 7.33 0.43
N ASN A 77 -5.90 7.14 0.43
CA ASN A 77 -6.58 6.20 1.30
C ASN A 77 -7.40 5.22 0.45
N LEU A 78 -7.16 3.94 0.66
CA LEU A 78 -7.90 2.86 0.00
C LEU A 78 -8.37 1.85 1.05
N LYS A 79 -9.63 1.45 0.97
CA LYS A 79 -10.11 0.28 1.69
C LYS A 79 -9.89 -0.95 0.82
N ALA A 80 -9.22 -1.97 1.36
CA ALA A 80 -8.99 -3.23 0.67
C ALA A 80 -10.33 -3.84 0.21
N PRO A 81 -10.47 -4.19 -1.07
CA PRO A 81 -11.72 -4.78 -1.59
C PRO A 81 -11.95 -6.18 -1.04
N GLU A 82 -13.20 -6.55 -0.87
CA GLU A 82 -13.57 -7.93 -0.57
C GLU A 82 -13.32 -8.83 -1.80
N ILE A 83 -12.63 -9.96 -1.58
CA ILE A 83 -12.35 -10.97 -2.61
C ILE A 83 -12.95 -12.28 -2.13
N GLU A 84 -13.84 -12.88 -2.93
CA GLU A 84 -14.54 -14.13 -2.59
C GLU A 84 -13.55 -15.27 -2.28
N GLY A 85 -13.72 -15.93 -1.15
CA GLY A 85 -12.85 -17.00 -0.68
C GLY A 85 -11.52 -16.55 -0.06
N TYR A 86 -11.31 -15.25 0.08
CA TYR A 86 -10.09 -14.67 0.67
C TYR A 86 -10.40 -13.65 1.75
N ARG A 87 -9.46 -13.47 2.67
CA ARG A 87 -9.48 -12.38 3.66
C ARG A 87 -8.16 -11.62 3.62
N VAL A 88 -8.20 -10.33 3.94
CA VAL A 88 -7.00 -9.49 4.06
C VAL A 88 -6.17 -9.96 5.26
N VAL A 89 -4.85 -10.07 5.07
CA VAL A 89 -3.93 -10.55 6.13
C VAL A 89 -3.61 -9.47 7.14
N GLU A 90 -3.45 -8.23 6.67
CA GLU A 90 -3.02 -7.10 7.52
C GLU A 90 -4.12 -6.04 7.62
N ASN A 91 -3.83 -4.80 7.28
CA ASN A 91 -4.76 -3.70 7.41
C ASN A 91 -5.76 -3.65 6.25
N GLU A 92 -7.06 -3.57 6.56
CA GLU A 92 -8.10 -3.32 5.58
C GLU A 92 -8.04 -1.89 5.00
N GLU A 93 -7.44 -0.94 5.74
CA GLU A 93 -7.24 0.43 5.31
C GLU A 93 -5.77 0.67 4.96
N ILE A 94 -5.52 1.04 3.72
CA ILE A 94 -4.20 1.42 3.19
C ILE A 94 -4.14 2.94 3.18
N LYS A 95 -3.14 3.51 3.89
CA LYS A 95 -2.88 4.94 3.94
C LYS A 95 -1.45 5.20 3.54
N VAL A 96 -1.25 5.95 2.47
CA VAL A 96 0.08 6.32 2.00
C VAL A 96 0.10 7.78 1.55
N THR A 97 1.27 8.39 1.59
CA THR A 97 1.49 9.72 1.06
C THR A 97 2.11 9.61 -0.33
N TYR A 98 1.59 10.37 -1.30
CA TYR A 98 2.20 10.41 -2.63
C TYR A 98 3.62 10.94 -2.55
N ILE A 99 4.56 10.22 -3.14
CA ILE A 99 5.93 10.66 -3.38
C ILE A 99 6.14 10.83 -4.89
N GLU A 100 7.21 11.51 -5.29
CA GLU A 100 7.55 11.65 -6.70
C GLU A 100 7.84 10.30 -7.33
N GLY A 101 7.28 10.07 -8.54
CA GLY A 101 7.40 8.80 -9.25
C GLY A 101 6.27 7.83 -8.94
N GLU A 102 6.57 6.53 -9.08
CA GLU A 102 5.61 5.44 -8.87
C GLU A 102 5.94 4.68 -7.58
N GLN A 103 4.93 4.47 -6.73
CA GLN A 103 4.97 3.62 -5.56
C GLN A 103 4.11 2.40 -5.82
N VAL A 104 4.63 1.21 -5.52
CA VAL A 104 3.89 -0.05 -5.63
C VAL A 104 3.63 -0.58 -4.23
N ILE A 105 2.37 -0.91 -3.94
CA ILE A 105 1.90 -1.46 -2.69
C ILE A 105 1.26 -2.81 -2.97
N GLU A 106 1.55 -3.81 -2.16
CA GLU A 106 0.92 -5.12 -2.22
C GLU A 106 -0.04 -5.28 -1.04
N VAL A 107 -1.30 -5.58 -1.34
CA VAL A 107 -2.29 -6.00 -0.34
C VAL A 107 -2.37 -7.50 -0.37
N ILE A 108 -1.96 -8.11 0.74
CA ILE A 108 -1.84 -9.56 0.84
C ILE A 108 -3.14 -10.14 1.39
N TYR A 109 -3.63 -11.17 0.71
CA TYR A 109 -4.79 -11.95 1.10
C TYR A 109 -4.38 -13.39 1.43
N GLU A 110 -5.14 -14.01 2.30
CA GLU A 110 -5.04 -15.44 2.54
C GLU A 110 -6.38 -16.12 2.23
N LYS A 111 -6.29 -17.33 1.69
CA LYS A 111 -7.47 -18.12 1.38
C LYS A 111 -8.21 -18.50 2.66
N ILE A 112 -9.52 -18.32 2.67
CA ILE A 112 -10.37 -18.79 3.75
C ILE A 112 -10.50 -20.30 3.60
N GLU A 113 -9.91 -21.06 4.54
CA GLU A 113 -10.16 -22.49 4.59
C GLU A 113 -11.61 -22.71 5.04
N GLU A 114 -12.41 -23.33 4.19
CA GLU A 114 -13.73 -23.79 4.61
C GLU A 114 -13.54 -24.81 5.73
N ALA A 115 -14.19 -24.59 6.87
CA ALA A 115 -14.23 -25.60 7.90
C ALA A 115 -14.74 -26.91 7.29
N PRO A 116 -14.10 -28.06 7.57
CA PRO A 116 -14.52 -29.33 7.01
C PRO A 116 -16.01 -29.53 7.26
N GLN A 117 -16.75 -29.72 6.17
CA GLN A 117 -18.20 -29.93 6.26
C GLN A 117 -18.48 -31.10 7.20
N THR A 118 -19.45 -30.94 8.05
CA THR A 118 -19.88 -31.82 9.18
C THR A 118 -20.01 -33.31 8.90
N GLY A 119 -19.65 -33.81 7.72
CA GLY A 119 -19.54 -35.26 7.43
C GLY A 119 -18.45 -35.97 8.24
N ASP A 120 -17.35 -35.29 8.56
CA ASP A 120 -16.20 -35.90 9.25
C ASP A 120 -16.39 -35.96 10.77
N ILE A 121 -17.28 -35.16 11.36
CA ILE A 121 -17.59 -35.21 12.80
C ILE A 121 -18.18 -36.58 13.18
N ASN A 122 -18.98 -37.19 12.30
CA ASN A 122 -19.52 -38.51 12.54
C ASN A 122 -18.45 -39.62 12.59
N ILE A 123 -17.43 -39.51 11.74
CA ILE A 123 -16.31 -40.48 11.74
C ILE A 123 -15.49 -40.33 13.01
N TYR A 124 -15.24 -39.07 13.48
CA TYR A 124 -14.48 -38.83 14.71
C TYR A 124 -15.23 -39.35 15.94
N ILE A 125 -16.54 -39.13 16.05
CA ILE A 125 -17.37 -39.64 17.14
C ILE A 125 -17.42 -41.16 17.09
N TYR A 126 -17.47 -41.79 15.91
CA TYR A 126 -17.42 -43.22 15.76
C TYR A 126 -16.08 -43.82 16.21
N MET A 127 -14.97 -43.20 15.82
CA MET A 127 -13.60 -43.62 16.20
C MET A 127 -13.38 -43.49 17.71
N VAL A 128 -13.79 -42.40 18.32
CA VAL A 128 -13.71 -42.19 19.79
C VAL A 128 -14.61 -43.20 20.52
N GLY A 129 -15.82 -43.48 20.02
CA GLY A 129 -16.74 -44.47 20.57
C GLY A 129 -16.17 -45.90 20.55
N ILE A 130 -15.48 -46.32 19.48
CA ILE A 130 -14.81 -47.61 19.38
C ILE A 130 -13.66 -47.72 20.36
N ILE A 131 -12.81 -46.71 20.50
CA ILE A 131 -11.67 -46.70 21.44
C ILE A 131 -12.16 -46.81 22.91
N VAL A 132 -13.18 -46.07 23.27
CA VAL A 132 -13.78 -46.11 24.60
C VAL A 132 -14.42 -47.48 24.85
N GLY A 133 -15.14 -48.05 23.84
CA GLY A 133 -15.74 -49.39 23.92
C GLY A 133 -14.70 -50.49 24.15
N VAL A 134 -13.60 -50.49 23.41
CA VAL A 134 -12.49 -51.46 23.57
C VAL A 134 -11.82 -51.32 24.95
N TYR A 135 -11.64 -50.12 25.43
CA TYR A 135 -11.04 -49.88 26.76
C TYR A 135 -11.94 -50.41 27.90
N VAL A 136 -13.25 -50.23 27.84
CA VAL A 136 -14.22 -50.71 28.82
C VAL A 136 -14.29 -52.24 28.81
N ILE A 137 -14.33 -52.87 27.64
CA ILE A 137 -14.34 -54.33 27.51
C ILE A 137 -13.05 -54.93 28.10
N ASN A 138 -11.89 -54.42 27.78
CA ASN A 138 -10.62 -54.88 28.33
C ASN A 138 -10.55 -54.72 29.87
N LYS A 139 -11.10 -53.65 30.44
CA LYS A 139 -11.15 -53.43 31.87
C LYS A 139 -12.08 -54.42 32.58
N ILE A 140 -13.19 -54.77 31.94
CA ILE A 140 -14.15 -55.78 32.49
C ILE A 140 -13.52 -57.18 32.44
N LEU A 141 -12.88 -57.55 31.34
CA LEU A 141 -12.21 -58.84 31.20
C LEU A 141 -11.09 -59.04 32.22
N ARG A 142 -10.27 -58.02 32.49
CA ARG A 142 -9.21 -58.07 33.51
C ARG A 142 -9.74 -58.22 34.95
N ARG A 143 -10.96 -57.75 35.20
CA ARG A 143 -11.59 -57.95 36.53
C ARG A 143 -12.18 -59.33 36.77
N LYS A 144 -12.38 -60.14 35.70
CA LYS A 144 -12.91 -61.51 35.82
C LYS A 144 -11.81 -62.57 35.93
N ILE A 145 -10.54 -62.23 35.75
CA ILE A 145 -9.40 -63.15 35.76
C ILE A 145 -8.60 -63.03 37.09
N ASN A 146 -8.94 -62.10 37.95
CA ASN A 146 -8.46 -62.01 39.33
C ASN A 146 -9.64 -62.33 40.28
#